data_45db758b8b119d0b2899287adbfa0868
#
_entry.id   45db758b8b119d0b2899287adbfa0868
#
_cell.length_a   1.000
_cell.length_b   1.000
_cell.length_c   1.000
_cell.angle_alpha   90.00
_cell.angle_beta   90.00
_cell.angle_gamma   90.00
#
_symmetry.space_group_name_H-M   'P 1'
#
loop_
_entity.id
_entity.type
_entity.pdbx_description
1 polymer ?
#
loop_
_entity_poly.entity_id
_entity_poly.type
_entity_poly.pdbx_seq_one_letter_code
_entity_poly.pdbx_strand_id
1 'polypeptide(L)'
;YAKKLKAQAAEHEGRAAATEEELKQCAPAREDLKLLSDYYRLRAQKYEALGEILQSEKTCMITGFIPKRDAKGLEEKLNSRFELAVESSDVPEDEEAPVLLSNGTFAASAEGVTASFGLPAKGEMDPTGIMAACYVFLFGLMLSDAAYGFIVFLMCFLALKKFPRMEENLRKSLRLFMYCGLSTLFWGVMFGGYFGDAVDIVSRTYFGHTVTIPALWFVPLNDPMKLLVYSMLFGVIHLFLGLGLKGYMLLKDGKVVDFICDVVLWYLLLLGLILMLLPTELFGSIAQMNIVFP
;
A
#
# COMPACT_ATOMS: atom_id res chain seq x y z
N TYR A 1 15.64 -0.15 -55.52
CA TYR A 1 15.61 0.20 -54.09
C TYR A 1 14.91 -0.90 -53.28
N ALA A 2 13.65 -1.29 -53.62
CA ALA A 2 12.87 -2.31 -52.90
C ALA A 2 13.55 -3.69 -52.80
N LYS A 3 14.26 -4.12 -53.90
CA LYS A 3 14.99 -5.39 -53.90
C LYS A 3 16.17 -5.40 -52.92
N LYS A 4 16.84 -4.26 -52.76
CA LYS A 4 17.95 -4.09 -51.80
C LYS A 4 17.44 -4.11 -50.38
N LEU A 5 16.31 -3.45 -50.10
CA LEU A 5 15.68 -3.46 -48.76
C LEU A 5 15.20 -4.86 -48.39
N LYS A 6 14.59 -5.62 -49.31
CA LYS A 6 14.20 -7.03 -49.06
C LYS A 6 15.39 -7.92 -48.75
N ALA A 7 16.52 -7.72 -49.44
CA ALA A 7 17.73 -8.48 -49.16
C ALA A 7 18.33 -8.16 -47.78
N GLN A 8 18.33 -6.89 -47.39
CA GLN A 8 18.76 -6.47 -46.04
C GLN A 8 17.81 -6.99 -44.97
N ALA A 9 16.51 -6.97 -45.19
CA ALA A 9 15.54 -7.54 -44.26
C ALA A 9 15.77 -9.04 -44.02
N ALA A 10 15.95 -9.81 -45.09
CA ALA A 10 16.25 -11.25 -45.02
C ALA A 10 17.58 -11.55 -44.32
N GLU A 11 18.60 -10.69 -44.53
CA GLU A 11 19.89 -10.82 -43.80
C GLU A 11 19.71 -10.56 -42.31
N HIS A 12 18.95 -9.51 -41.93
CA HIS A 12 18.67 -9.21 -40.52
C HIS A 12 17.81 -10.28 -39.87
N GLU A 13 16.84 -10.84 -40.54
CA GLU A 13 16.04 -11.97 -40.07
C GLU A 13 16.89 -13.21 -39.82
N GLY A 14 17.81 -13.50 -40.78
CA GLY A 14 18.77 -14.60 -40.60
C GLY A 14 19.71 -14.42 -39.38
N ARG A 15 20.23 -13.20 -39.19
CA ARG A 15 21.04 -12.87 -38.00
C ARG A 15 20.25 -12.99 -36.72
N ALA A 16 19.01 -12.50 -36.68
CA ALA A 16 18.14 -12.60 -35.53
C ALA A 16 17.86 -14.06 -35.16
N ALA A 17 17.55 -14.90 -36.15
CA ALA A 17 17.35 -16.33 -35.93
C ALA A 17 18.60 -17.05 -35.41
N ALA A 18 19.79 -16.72 -35.95
CA ALA A 18 21.05 -17.27 -35.43
C ALA A 18 21.34 -16.86 -34.01
N THR A 19 21.15 -15.59 -33.64
CA THR A 19 21.31 -15.07 -32.30
C THR A 19 20.32 -15.69 -31.31
N GLU A 20 19.09 -15.94 -31.77
CA GLU A 20 18.07 -16.60 -30.94
C GLU A 20 18.46 -18.06 -30.64
N GLU A 21 19.06 -18.76 -31.60
CA GLU A 21 19.54 -20.13 -31.40
C GLU A 21 20.76 -20.18 -30.45
N GLU A 22 21.69 -19.23 -30.57
CA GLU A 22 22.79 -19.07 -29.62
C GLU A 22 22.29 -18.78 -28.19
N LEU A 23 21.26 -17.92 -28.05
CA LEU A 23 20.62 -17.65 -26.76
C LEU A 23 19.96 -18.90 -26.17
N LYS A 24 19.29 -19.73 -26.98
CA LYS A 24 18.72 -21.00 -26.53
C LYS A 24 19.78 -21.98 -26.05
N GLN A 25 20.95 -22.01 -26.69
CA GLN A 25 22.10 -22.84 -26.25
C GLN A 25 22.69 -22.36 -24.92
N CYS A 26 22.59 -21.06 -24.60
CA CYS A 26 22.99 -20.51 -23.32
C CYS A 26 21.95 -20.69 -22.20
N ALA A 27 20.73 -21.12 -22.52
CA ALA A 27 19.65 -21.27 -21.54
C ALA A 27 20.00 -22.20 -20.34
N PRO A 28 20.75 -23.32 -20.49
CA PRO A 28 21.16 -24.15 -19.38
C PRO A 28 22.09 -23.42 -18.38
N ALA A 29 22.92 -22.50 -18.85
CA ALA A 29 23.84 -21.72 -18.01
C ALA A 29 23.15 -20.60 -17.20
N ARG A 30 21.86 -20.39 -17.40
CA ARG A 30 21.10 -19.30 -16.76
C ARG A 30 21.13 -19.39 -15.23
N GLU A 31 20.96 -20.58 -14.68
CA GLU A 31 20.92 -20.77 -13.23
C GLU A 31 22.32 -20.60 -12.62
N ASP A 32 23.36 -21.05 -13.30
CA ASP A 32 24.76 -20.84 -12.88
C ASP A 32 25.13 -19.36 -12.93
N LEU A 33 24.69 -18.61 -13.95
CA LEU A 33 24.90 -17.17 -14.05
C LEU A 33 24.17 -16.39 -12.96
N LYS A 34 22.98 -16.80 -12.58
CA LYS A 34 22.25 -16.21 -11.45
C LYS A 34 23.01 -16.44 -10.13
N LEU A 35 23.43 -17.68 -9.89
CA LEU A 35 24.20 -18.03 -8.69
C LEU A 35 25.49 -17.22 -8.62
N LEU A 36 26.21 -17.10 -9.74
CA LEU A 36 27.42 -16.31 -9.84
C LEU A 36 27.16 -14.81 -9.60
N SER A 37 26.09 -14.29 -10.18
CA SER A 37 25.65 -12.90 -9.96
C SER A 37 25.35 -12.64 -8.50
N ASP A 38 24.60 -13.53 -7.84
CA ASP A 38 24.26 -13.40 -6.43
C ASP A 38 25.49 -13.50 -5.53
N TYR A 39 26.44 -14.40 -5.86
CA TYR A 39 27.72 -14.51 -5.15
C TYR A 39 28.51 -13.20 -5.20
N TYR A 40 28.71 -12.64 -6.40
CA TYR A 40 29.47 -11.38 -6.52
C TYR A 40 28.73 -10.19 -5.92
N ARG A 41 27.39 -10.15 -5.98
CA ARG A 41 26.59 -9.13 -5.33
C ARG A 41 26.76 -9.17 -3.81
N LEU A 42 26.62 -10.34 -3.20
CA LEU A 42 26.85 -10.52 -1.76
C LEU A 42 28.28 -10.15 -1.36
N ARG A 43 29.25 -10.50 -2.20
CA ARG A 43 30.64 -10.15 -1.96
C ARG A 43 30.88 -8.65 -2.05
N ALA A 44 30.28 -7.96 -3.02
CA ALA A 44 30.35 -6.51 -3.15
C ALA A 44 29.72 -5.82 -1.93
N GLN A 45 28.52 -6.22 -1.52
CA GLN A 45 27.86 -5.70 -0.32
C GLN A 45 28.69 -5.91 0.95
N LYS A 46 29.37 -7.06 1.07
CA LYS A 46 30.28 -7.31 2.19
C LYS A 46 31.43 -6.31 2.22
N TYR A 47 32.07 -6.05 1.08
CA TYR A 47 33.19 -5.09 1.03
C TYR A 47 32.73 -3.64 1.22
N GLU A 48 31.54 -3.30 0.73
CA GLU A 48 30.93 -1.99 0.94
C GLU A 48 30.67 -1.77 2.44
N ALA A 49 30.03 -2.74 3.11
CA ALA A 49 29.82 -2.69 4.56
C ALA A 49 31.13 -2.62 5.35
N LEU A 50 32.16 -3.37 4.93
CA LEU A 50 33.49 -3.31 5.56
C LEU A 50 34.17 -1.93 5.38
N GLY A 51 33.88 -1.22 4.28
CA GLY A 51 34.39 0.13 4.04
C GLY A 51 33.77 1.20 4.95
N GLU A 52 32.54 0.97 5.44
CA GLU A 52 31.82 1.86 6.35
C GLU A 52 32.14 1.63 7.83
N ILE A 53 32.75 0.48 8.18
CA ILE A 53 33.05 0.12 9.56
C ILE A 53 34.33 0.82 10.02
N LEU A 54 34.31 1.41 11.22
CA LEU A 54 35.48 1.92 11.88
C LEU A 54 36.40 0.75 12.27
N GLN A 55 37.58 0.68 11.65
CA GLN A 55 38.52 -0.41 11.88
C GLN A 55 39.94 0.12 12.14
N SER A 56 40.63 -0.57 13.05
CA SER A 56 42.09 -0.47 13.24
C SER A 56 42.77 -1.73 12.67
N GLU A 57 44.07 -1.83 12.77
CA GLU A 57 44.82 -3.01 12.29
C GLU A 57 44.34 -4.34 12.96
N LYS A 58 43.78 -4.29 14.16
CA LYS A 58 43.43 -5.51 14.93
C LYS A 58 42.01 -5.54 15.45
N THR A 59 41.31 -4.45 15.40
CA THR A 59 39.95 -4.33 15.96
C THR A 59 39.01 -3.61 15.00
N CYS A 60 37.76 -3.98 15.03
CA CYS A 60 36.68 -3.26 14.34
C CYS A 60 35.58 -2.89 15.32
N MET A 61 34.95 -1.75 15.10
CA MET A 61 33.82 -1.27 15.87
C MET A 61 32.58 -1.18 14.97
N ILE A 62 31.54 -1.88 15.35
CA ILE A 62 30.25 -1.89 14.64
C ILE A 62 29.22 -1.27 15.55
N THR A 63 28.61 -0.16 15.09
CA THR A 63 27.51 0.49 15.78
C THR A 63 26.19 0.25 15.02
N GLY A 64 25.11 0.11 15.74
CA GLY A 64 23.79 -0.10 15.11
C GLY A 64 22.67 -0.02 16.12
N PHE A 65 21.44 0.11 15.60
CA PHE A 65 20.24 0.16 16.40
C PHE A 65 19.55 -1.19 16.46
N ILE A 66 19.06 -1.56 17.63
CA ILE A 66 18.29 -2.78 17.87
C ILE A 66 17.09 -2.50 18.77
N PRO A 67 15.96 -3.16 18.55
CA PRO A 67 14.82 -3.08 19.47
C PRO A 67 15.23 -3.55 20.87
N LYS A 68 14.87 -2.77 21.90
CA LYS A 68 15.23 -3.04 23.31
C LYS A 68 14.86 -4.46 23.76
N ARG A 69 13.77 -5.01 23.23
CA ARG A 69 13.31 -6.39 23.52
C ARG A 69 14.28 -7.46 23.04
N ASP A 70 15.03 -7.19 21.97
CA ASP A 70 15.88 -8.17 21.27
C ASP A 70 17.38 -8.01 21.68
N ALA A 71 17.73 -6.92 22.40
CA ALA A 71 19.10 -6.57 22.76
C ALA A 71 19.81 -7.68 23.55
N LYS A 72 19.17 -8.20 24.62
CA LYS A 72 19.76 -9.29 25.43
C LYS A 72 19.99 -10.58 24.65
N GLY A 73 19.02 -10.94 23.77
CA GLY A 73 19.16 -12.14 22.94
C GLY A 73 20.25 -12.02 21.86
N LEU A 74 20.49 -10.78 21.37
CA LEU A 74 21.61 -10.52 20.46
C LEU A 74 22.95 -10.62 21.19
N GLU A 75 23.07 -10.00 22.35
CA GLU A 75 24.29 -10.02 23.19
C GLU A 75 24.72 -11.45 23.53
N GLU A 76 23.79 -12.30 23.97
CA GLU A 76 24.05 -13.71 24.23
C GLU A 76 24.53 -14.47 22.99
N LYS A 77 23.87 -14.25 21.83
CA LYS A 77 24.23 -14.90 20.59
C LYS A 77 25.59 -14.46 20.07
N LEU A 78 25.92 -13.18 20.20
CA LEU A 78 27.20 -12.65 19.77
C LEU A 78 28.35 -13.17 20.65
N ASN A 79 28.18 -13.09 21.96
CA ASN A 79 29.19 -13.58 22.93
C ASN A 79 29.40 -15.09 22.84
N SER A 80 28.39 -15.87 22.39
CA SER A 80 28.54 -17.31 22.19
C SER A 80 29.31 -17.70 20.94
N ARG A 81 29.45 -16.81 19.97
CA ARG A 81 30.05 -17.11 18.66
C ARG A 81 31.36 -16.38 18.38
N PHE A 82 31.55 -15.24 19.03
CA PHE A 82 32.69 -14.36 18.74
C PHE A 82 33.29 -13.83 20.05
N GLU A 83 34.61 -13.61 20.06
CA GLU A 83 35.30 -12.87 21.12
C GLU A 83 35.14 -11.38 20.85
N LEU A 84 34.12 -10.75 21.47
CA LEU A 84 33.82 -9.33 21.31
C LEU A 84 33.29 -8.73 22.61
N ALA A 85 33.39 -7.41 22.73
CA ALA A 85 32.74 -6.66 23.80
C ALA A 85 31.47 -6.02 23.21
N VAL A 86 30.31 -6.26 23.86
CA VAL A 86 29.02 -5.64 23.51
C VAL A 86 28.72 -4.58 24.54
N GLU A 87 28.49 -3.36 24.08
CA GLU A 87 27.99 -2.28 24.89
C GLU A 87 26.60 -1.89 24.38
N SER A 88 25.61 -1.91 25.24
CA SER A 88 24.22 -1.56 24.92
C SER A 88 23.80 -0.37 25.75
N SER A 89 23.42 0.73 25.11
CA SER A 89 22.91 1.94 25.75
C SER A 89 21.56 2.33 25.16
N ASP A 90 20.74 3.04 25.95
CA ASP A 90 19.52 3.63 25.43
C ASP A 90 19.90 4.80 24.50
N VAL A 91 19.14 4.95 23.39
CA VAL A 91 19.36 6.02 22.42
C VAL A 91 19.09 7.39 23.06
N PRO A 92 20.01 8.37 22.99
CA PRO A 92 19.80 9.73 23.45
C PRO A 92 18.54 10.36 22.87
N GLU A 93 17.99 11.37 23.56
CA GLU A 93 16.74 12.04 23.09
C GLU A 93 16.96 12.89 21.84
N ASP A 94 18.16 13.38 21.65
CA ASP A 94 18.62 14.19 20.52
C ASP A 94 19.02 13.37 19.29
N GLU A 95 19.07 12.04 19.40
CA GLU A 95 19.42 11.15 18.30
C GLU A 95 18.17 10.51 17.67
N GLU A 96 18.03 10.66 16.35
CA GLU A 96 16.94 10.03 15.57
C GLU A 96 17.27 8.56 15.32
N ALA A 97 16.67 7.67 16.09
CA ALA A 97 16.78 6.24 15.84
C ALA A 97 15.81 5.78 14.76
N PRO A 98 16.20 4.81 13.90
CA PRO A 98 15.27 4.22 12.95
C PRO A 98 14.15 3.50 13.69
N VAL A 99 12.92 3.67 13.19
CA VAL A 99 11.72 3.08 13.80
C VAL A 99 11.41 1.74 13.15
N LEU A 100 11.23 0.71 13.98
CA LEU A 100 10.74 -0.60 13.56
C LEU A 100 9.26 -0.72 13.91
N LEU A 101 8.40 -0.69 12.90
CA LEU A 101 6.97 -0.90 13.07
C LEU A 101 6.69 -2.36 13.47
N SER A 102 5.74 -2.56 14.40
CA SER A 102 5.30 -3.88 14.85
C SER A 102 3.79 -3.98 14.73
N ASN A 103 3.33 -4.27 13.53
CA ASN A 103 1.92 -4.28 13.18
C ASN A 103 1.37 -5.70 12.98
N GLY A 104 0.08 -5.88 13.25
CA GLY A 104 -0.64 -7.09 12.85
C GLY A 104 -0.71 -7.24 11.33
N THR A 105 -1.01 -8.43 10.84
CA THR A 105 -0.97 -8.77 9.39
C THR A 105 -1.78 -7.84 8.49
N PHE A 106 -2.89 -7.29 8.97
CA PHE A 106 -3.70 -6.32 8.22
C PHE A 106 -2.99 -4.96 8.14
N ALA A 107 -2.62 -4.37 9.28
CA ALA A 107 -1.93 -3.09 9.33
C ALA A 107 -0.57 -3.15 8.63
N ALA A 108 0.19 -4.24 8.83
CA ALA A 108 1.47 -4.45 8.17
C ALA A 108 1.40 -4.39 6.63
N SER A 109 0.24 -4.69 6.03
CA SER A 109 0.07 -4.56 4.58
C SER A 109 0.17 -3.11 4.09
N ALA A 110 -0.17 -2.14 4.92
CA ALA A 110 -0.14 -0.71 4.60
C ALA A 110 1.13 0.01 5.08
N GLU A 111 2.09 -0.68 5.72
CA GLU A 111 3.35 -0.08 6.18
C GLU A 111 4.14 0.59 5.06
N GLY A 112 4.11 0.03 3.84
CA GLY A 112 4.74 0.65 2.67
C GLY A 112 4.11 2.00 2.30
N VAL A 113 2.80 2.16 2.51
CA VAL A 113 2.11 3.44 2.31
C VAL A 113 2.51 4.42 3.40
N THR A 114 2.50 4.00 4.68
CA THR A 114 2.98 4.83 5.80
C THR A 114 4.41 5.30 5.58
N ALA A 115 5.31 4.39 5.19
CA ALA A 115 6.71 4.72 4.94
C ALA A 115 6.91 5.73 3.81
N SER A 116 6.01 5.75 2.80
CA SER A 116 6.07 6.74 1.71
C SER A 116 5.71 8.15 2.14
N PHE A 117 4.92 8.31 3.20
CA PHE A 117 4.59 9.61 3.80
C PHE A 117 5.55 10.02 4.92
N GLY A 118 6.23 9.09 5.53
CA GLY A 118 7.14 9.25 6.67
C GLY A 118 6.79 8.30 7.80
N LEU A 119 7.82 7.72 8.42
CA LEU A 119 7.64 6.89 9.61
C LEU A 119 7.36 7.77 10.83
N PRO A 120 6.55 7.31 11.80
CA PRO A 120 6.33 8.04 13.05
C PRO A 120 7.65 8.21 13.81
N ALA A 121 7.82 9.34 14.52
CA ALA A 121 9.00 9.59 15.33
C ALA A 121 8.98 8.71 16.61
N LYS A 122 10.11 8.69 17.33
CA LYS A 122 10.26 8.00 18.60
C LYS A 122 9.20 8.47 19.61
N GLY A 123 8.36 7.56 20.08
CA GLY A 123 7.28 7.86 21.04
C GLY A 123 5.95 8.31 20.43
N GLU A 124 5.90 8.56 19.13
CA GLU A 124 4.65 8.85 18.44
C GLU A 124 3.79 7.59 18.26
N MET A 125 2.51 7.81 18.06
CA MET A 125 1.56 6.73 17.79
C MET A 125 1.66 6.29 16.33
N ASP A 126 1.72 4.99 16.10
CA ASP A 126 1.68 4.44 14.74
C ASP A 126 0.26 4.55 14.14
N PRO A 127 0.04 5.37 13.10
CA PRO A 127 -1.26 5.55 12.47
C PRO A 127 -1.61 4.44 11.49
N THR A 128 -0.67 3.52 11.19
CA THR A 128 -0.77 2.55 10.08
C THR A 128 -2.03 1.70 10.16
N GLY A 129 -2.46 1.29 11.36
CA GLY A 129 -3.66 0.46 11.52
C GLY A 129 -4.95 1.18 11.10
N ILE A 130 -5.12 2.41 11.54
CA ILE A 130 -6.30 3.24 11.22
C ILE A 130 -6.25 3.66 9.75
N MET A 131 -5.06 4.07 9.28
CA MET A 131 -4.85 4.43 7.89
C MET A 131 -5.15 3.24 6.97
N ALA A 132 -4.71 2.02 7.29
CA ALA A 132 -5.00 0.82 6.51
C ALA A 132 -6.50 0.57 6.37
N ALA A 133 -7.26 0.72 7.46
CA ALA A 133 -8.71 0.55 7.45
C ALA A 133 -9.40 1.59 6.55
N CYS A 134 -9.05 2.86 6.71
CA CYS A 134 -9.58 3.94 5.89
C CYS A 134 -9.17 3.79 4.41
N TYR A 135 -7.93 3.42 4.16
CA TYR A 135 -7.41 3.22 2.80
C TYR A 135 -8.19 2.12 2.06
N VAL A 136 -8.35 0.95 2.68
CA VAL A 136 -9.09 -0.19 2.09
C VAL A 136 -10.55 0.18 1.86
N PHE A 137 -11.18 0.84 2.82
CA PHE A 137 -12.57 1.27 2.73
C PHE A 137 -12.80 2.27 1.59
N LEU A 138 -12.01 3.34 1.56
CA LEU A 138 -12.14 4.40 0.55
C LEU A 138 -11.73 3.92 -0.85
N PHE A 139 -10.69 3.08 -0.96
CA PHE A 139 -10.30 2.48 -2.23
C PHE A 139 -11.45 1.67 -2.84
N GLY A 140 -12.10 0.82 -2.04
CA GLY A 140 -13.24 0.04 -2.48
C GLY A 140 -14.42 0.91 -2.91
N LEU A 141 -14.72 1.96 -2.16
CA LEU A 141 -15.78 2.93 -2.47
C LEU A 141 -15.52 3.67 -3.79
N MET A 142 -14.26 4.05 -4.05
CA MET A 142 -13.87 4.77 -5.27
C MET A 142 -13.93 3.90 -6.51
N LEU A 143 -13.48 2.65 -6.43
CA LEU A 143 -13.46 1.73 -7.57
C LEU A 143 -14.83 1.09 -7.82
N SER A 144 -15.53 0.71 -6.77
CA SER A 144 -16.93 0.27 -6.67
C SER A 144 -17.45 -0.62 -7.82
N ASP A 145 -16.63 -1.57 -8.27
CA ASP A 145 -17.00 -2.55 -9.29
C ASP A 145 -16.73 -3.97 -8.80
N ALA A 146 -17.79 -4.77 -8.69
CA ALA A 146 -17.71 -6.11 -8.11
C ALA A 146 -16.85 -7.08 -8.94
N ALA A 147 -16.91 -6.98 -10.25
CA ALA A 147 -16.18 -7.88 -11.13
C ALA A 147 -14.67 -7.59 -11.10
N TYR A 148 -14.29 -6.32 -11.20
CA TYR A 148 -12.88 -5.91 -11.02
C TYR A 148 -12.36 -6.24 -9.63
N GLY A 149 -13.17 -5.97 -8.58
CA GLY A 149 -12.81 -6.30 -7.22
C GLY A 149 -12.54 -7.79 -7.03
N PHE A 150 -13.39 -8.65 -7.59
CA PHE A 150 -13.20 -10.09 -7.55
C PHE A 150 -11.93 -10.55 -8.28
N ILE A 151 -11.66 -10.00 -9.47
CA ILE A 151 -10.44 -10.33 -10.24
C ILE A 151 -9.19 -9.93 -9.46
N VAL A 152 -9.13 -8.71 -8.94
CA VAL A 152 -7.98 -8.22 -8.16
C VAL A 152 -7.78 -9.08 -6.92
N PHE A 153 -8.85 -9.37 -6.17
CA PHE A 153 -8.79 -10.25 -5.01
C PHE A 153 -8.24 -11.63 -5.37
N LEU A 154 -8.80 -12.26 -6.41
CA LEU A 154 -8.41 -13.60 -6.83
C LEU A 154 -6.95 -13.66 -7.31
N MET A 155 -6.54 -12.70 -8.13
CA MET A 155 -5.16 -12.62 -8.63
C MET A 155 -4.16 -12.46 -7.49
N CYS A 156 -4.40 -11.52 -6.57
CA CYS A 156 -3.53 -11.31 -5.42
C CYS A 156 -3.51 -12.54 -4.48
N PHE A 157 -4.65 -13.14 -4.22
CA PHE A 157 -4.76 -14.35 -3.41
C PHE A 157 -3.98 -15.53 -4.01
N LEU A 158 -4.15 -15.77 -5.32
CA LEU A 158 -3.42 -16.82 -6.03
C LEU A 158 -1.92 -16.56 -6.07
N ALA A 159 -1.51 -15.30 -6.29
CA ALA A 159 -0.10 -14.90 -6.28
C ALA A 159 0.53 -15.16 -4.90
N LEU A 160 -0.13 -14.75 -3.81
CA LEU A 160 0.35 -14.98 -2.44
C LEU A 160 0.47 -16.48 -2.11
N LYS A 161 -0.45 -17.30 -2.63
CA LYS A 161 -0.43 -18.77 -2.41
C LYS A 161 0.64 -19.47 -3.25
N LYS A 162 0.82 -19.04 -4.51
CA LYS A 162 1.75 -19.68 -5.46
C LYS A 162 3.21 -19.31 -5.19
N PHE A 163 3.48 -18.10 -4.72
CA PHE A 163 4.84 -17.58 -4.52
C PHE A 163 5.12 -17.25 -3.04
N PRO A 164 5.27 -18.25 -2.15
CA PRO A 164 5.48 -18.02 -0.71
C PRO A 164 6.84 -17.36 -0.39
N ARG A 165 7.83 -17.46 -1.29
CA ARG A 165 9.19 -16.94 -1.12
C ARG A 165 9.43 -15.58 -1.80
N MET A 166 8.35 -14.81 -2.04
CA MET A 166 8.50 -13.46 -2.60
C MET A 166 9.08 -12.50 -1.56
N GLU A 167 9.63 -11.39 -2.03
CA GLU A 167 10.11 -10.29 -1.20
C GLU A 167 9.01 -9.79 -0.25
N GLU A 168 9.41 -9.42 0.95
CA GLU A 168 8.47 -9.04 2.00
C GLU A 168 7.63 -7.80 1.64
N ASN A 169 8.25 -6.79 1.01
CA ASN A 169 7.57 -5.57 0.58
C ASN A 169 6.51 -5.87 -0.49
N LEU A 170 6.85 -6.71 -1.46
CA LEU A 170 5.90 -7.16 -2.49
C LEU A 170 4.75 -7.97 -1.87
N ARG A 171 5.03 -8.82 -0.89
CA ARG A 171 4.03 -9.60 -0.18
C ARG A 171 3.07 -8.71 0.61
N LYS A 172 3.58 -7.67 1.29
CA LYS A 172 2.77 -6.66 1.99
C LYS A 172 1.86 -5.92 1.00
N SER A 173 2.41 -5.44 -0.11
CA SER A 173 1.64 -4.75 -1.16
C SER A 173 0.54 -5.62 -1.77
N LEU A 174 0.84 -6.90 -2.11
CA LEU A 174 -0.17 -7.82 -2.63
C LEU A 174 -1.29 -8.12 -1.62
N ARG A 175 -0.96 -8.17 -0.32
CA ARG A 175 -1.99 -8.29 0.73
C ARG A 175 -2.88 -7.06 0.80
N LEU A 176 -2.30 -5.86 0.70
CA LEU A 176 -3.07 -4.62 0.66
C LEU A 176 -4.05 -4.62 -0.51
N PHE A 177 -3.57 -4.92 -1.72
CA PHE A 177 -4.44 -5.01 -2.91
C PHE A 177 -5.48 -6.12 -2.81
N MET A 178 -5.16 -7.23 -2.15
CA MET A 178 -6.15 -8.29 -1.86
C MET A 178 -7.29 -7.76 -0.97
N TYR A 179 -6.98 -7.01 0.09
CA TYR A 179 -8.01 -6.37 0.93
C TYR A 179 -8.77 -5.28 0.19
N CYS A 180 -8.08 -4.48 -0.63
CA CYS A 180 -8.71 -3.48 -1.49
C CYS A 180 -9.67 -4.14 -2.50
N GLY A 181 -9.27 -5.26 -3.12
CA GLY A 181 -10.11 -6.03 -4.02
C GLY A 181 -11.37 -6.56 -3.34
N LEU A 182 -11.26 -7.04 -2.09
CA LEU A 182 -12.40 -7.48 -1.30
C LEU A 182 -13.36 -6.32 -0.97
N SER A 183 -12.81 -5.15 -0.59
CA SER A 183 -13.60 -3.94 -0.35
C SER A 183 -14.30 -3.46 -1.62
N THR A 184 -13.59 -3.48 -2.76
CA THR A 184 -14.15 -3.12 -4.07
C THR A 184 -15.28 -4.07 -4.49
N LEU A 185 -15.13 -5.37 -4.25
CA LEU A 185 -16.18 -6.36 -4.48
C LEU A 185 -17.42 -6.02 -3.64
N PHE A 186 -17.24 -5.73 -2.35
CA PHE A 186 -18.34 -5.36 -1.46
C PHE A 186 -19.08 -4.11 -1.96
N TRP A 187 -18.36 -3.02 -2.24
CA TRP A 187 -18.97 -1.78 -2.73
C TRP A 187 -19.58 -1.94 -4.12
N GLY A 188 -18.96 -2.72 -5.00
CA GLY A 188 -19.47 -3.04 -6.32
C GLY A 188 -20.82 -3.77 -6.28
N VAL A 189 -21.00 -4.71 -5.35
CA VAL A 189 -22.27 -5.38 -5.12
C VAL A 189 -23.32 -4.41 -4.54
N MET A 190 -22.91 -3.51 -3.63
CA MET A 190 -23.81 -2.49 -3.07
C MET A 190 -24.33 -1.53 -4.14
N PHE A 191 -23.49 -1.12 -5.08
CA PHE A 191 -23.81 -0.19 -6.14
C PHE A 191 -24.27 -0.85 -7.45
N GLY A 192 -24.18 -2.19 -7.55
CA GLY A 192 -24.61 -2.93 -8.73
C GLY A 192 -23.67 -2.79 -9.94
N GLY A 193 -22.39 -2.43 -9.71
CA GLY A 193 -21.38 -2.32 -10.78
C GLY A 193 -20.74 -3.66 -11.08
N TYR A 194 -20.89 -4.16 -12.32
CA TYR A 194 -20.28 -5.40 -12.82
C TYR A 194 -19.68 -5.17 -14.19
N PHE A 195 -18.41 -4.76 -14.25
CA PHE A 195 -17.74 -4.24 -15.45
C PHE A 195 -18.48 -3.02 -16.05
N GLY A 196 -18.95 -2.11 -15.19
CA GLY A 196 -19.91 -1.08 -15.57
C GLY A 196 -21.21 -1.71 -16.05
N ASP A 197 -21.67 -1.35 -17.27
CA ASP A 197 -22.90 -1.86 -17.87
C ASP A 197 -22.69 -3.06 -18.80
N ALA A 198 -21.50 -3.71 -18.75
CA ALA A 198 -21.14 -4.77 -19.70
C ALA A 198 -22.13 -5.96 -19.65
N VAL A 199 -22.63 -6.31 -18.46
CA VAL A 199 -23.60 -7.41 -18.28
C VAL A 199 -24.90 -7.11 -19.01
N ASP A 200 -25.43 -5.89 -18.90
CA ASP A 200 -26.66 -5.46 -19.55
C ASP A 200 -26.49 -5.41 -21.07
N ILE A 201 -25.37 -4.85 -21.55
CA ILE A 201 -25.07 -4.73 -22.98
C ILE A 201 -24.89 -6.10 -23.62
N VAL A 202 -24.09 -6.99 -23.01
CA VAL A 202 -23.85 -8.34 -23.53
C VAL A 202 -25.11 -9.18 -23.55
N SER A 203 -25.91 -9.14 -22.45
CA SER A 203 -27.15 -9.90 -22.36
C SER A 203 -28.17 -9.43 -23.40
N ARG A 204 -28.29 -8.13 -23.61
CA ARG A 204 -29.16 -7.55 -24.62
C ARG A 204 -28.72 -7.89 -26.04
N THR A 205 -27.40 -7.87 -26.31
CA THR A 205 -26.87 -8.09 -27.68
C THR A 205 -26.90 -9.55 -28.07
N TYR A 206 -26.55 -10.49 -27.17
CA TYR A 206 -26.41 -11.90 -27.49
C TYR A 206 -27.64 -12.74 -27.13
N PHE A 207 -28.38 -12.37 -26.09
CA PHE A 207 -29.52 -13.16 -25.60
C PHE A 207 -30.88 -12.51 -25.88
N GLY A 208 -30.90 -11.27 -26.38
CA GLY A 208 -32.13 -10.56 -26.76
C GLY A 208 -33.00 -10.13 -25.56
N HIS A 209 -32.54 -10.31 -24.35
CA HIS A 209 -33.20 -9.82 -23.12
C HIS A 209 -32.16 -9.16 -22.20
N THR A 210 -32.55 -8.16 -21.45
CA THR A 210 -31.69 -7.49 -20.49
C THR A 210 -31.69 -8.29 -19.18
N VAL A 211 -30.50 -8.66 -18.70
CA VAL A 211 -30.31 -9.26 -17.40
C VAL A 211 -29.68 -8.18 -16.51
N THR A 212 -30.51 -7.43 -15.80
CA THR A 212 -30.05 -6.39 -14.89
C THR A 212 -29.89 -6.99 -13.49
N ILE A 213 -28.68 -6.89 -12.93
CA ILE A 213 -28.44 -7.27 -11.54
C ILE A 213 -28.79 -6.06 -10.66
N PRO A 214 -29.82 -6.16 -9.79
CA PRO A 214 -30.23 -5.01 -8.99
C PRO A 214 -29.14 -4.62 -7.99
N ALA A 215 -28.87 -3.32 -7.87
CA ALA A 215 -28.03 -2.79 -6.81
C ALA A 215 -28.69 -3.01 -5.44
N LEU A 216 -27.90 -3.34 -4.42
CA LEU A 216 -28.42 -3.50 -3.06
C LEU A 216 -28.71 -2.14 -2.39
N TRP A 217 -28.09 -1.08 -2.85
CA TRP A 217 -28.27 0.25 -2.29
C TRP A 217 -28.82 1.22 -3.34
N PHE A 218 -27.97 1.82 -4.17
CA PHE A 218 -28.39 2.67 -5.29
C PHE A 218 -27.36 2.56 -6.44
N VAL A 219 -27.80 2.90 -7.64
CA VAL A 219 -26.94 2.91 -8.83
C VAL A 219 -26.35 4.32 -9.00
N PRO A 220 -25.03 4.50 -8.86
CA PRO A 220 -24.36 5.81 -8.96
C PRO A 220 -24.60 6.54 -10.28
N LEU A 221 -24.73 5.79 -11.38
CA LEU A 221 -25.01 6.36 -12.71
C LEU A 221 -26.39 7.02 -12.78
N ASN A 222 -27.39 6.51 -12.06
CA ASN A 222 -28.73 7.06 -12.04
C ASN A 222 -28.86 8.23 -11.06
N ASP A 223 -28.14 8.15 -9.92
CA ASP A 223 -28.22 9.13 -8.84
C ASP A 223 -26.81 9.66 -8.46
N PRO A 224 -26.11 10.38 -9.35
CA PRO A 224 -24.74 10.85 -9.08
C PRO A 224 -24.66 11.83 -7.92
N MET A 225 -25.75 12.57 -7.63
CA MET A 225 -25.80 13.49 -6.49
C MET A 225 -25.77 12.76 -5.15
N LYS A 226 -26.41 11.59 -5.04
CA LYS A 226 -26.30 10.75 -3.83
C LYS A 226 -24.86 10.29 -3.60
N LEU A 227 -24.18 9.79 -4.65
CA LEU A 227 -22.80 9.37 -4.54
C LEU A 227 -21.89 10.53 -4.07
N LEU A 228 -22.06 11.72 -4.63
CA LEU A 228 -21.29 12.91 -4.26
C LEU A 228 -21.45 13.25 -2.78
N VAL A 229 -22.69 13.20 -2.27
CA VAL A 229 -22.97 13.50 -0.86
C VAL A 229 -22.37 12.47 0.08
N TYR A 230 -22.54 11.19 -0.23
CA TYR A 230 -21.95 10.14 0.60
C TYR A 230 -20.42 10.16 0.57
N SER A 231 -19.82 10.40 -0.60
CA SER A 231 -18.35 10.52 -0.69
C SER A 231 -17.83 11.72 0.12
N MET A 232 -18.54 12.85 0.08
CA MET A 232 -18.23 14.02 0.90
C MET A 232 -18.38 13.72 2.40
N LEU A 233 -19.45 13.02 2.79
CA LEU A 233 -19.67 12.60 4.18
C LEU A 233 -18.52 11.70 4.68
N PHE A 234 -18.14 10.67 3.91
CA PHE A 234 -17.03 9.79 4.26
C PHE A 234 -15.69 10.55 4.30
N GLY A 235 -15.49 11.52 3.40
CA GLY A 235 -14.32 12.39 3.42
C GLY A 235 -14.23 13.22 4.69
N VAL A 236 -15.34 13.82 5.13
CA VAL A 236 -15.42 14.58 6.39
C VAL A 236 -15.17 13.69 7.60
N ILE A 237 -15.75 12.48 7.65
CA ILE A 237 -15.51 11.51 8.72
C ILE A 237 -14.02 11.15 8.77
N HIS A 238 -13.40 10.86 7.62
CA HIS A 238 -11.98 10.53 7.53
C HIS A 238 -11.08 11.67 8.03
N LEU A 239 -11.38 12.91 7.62
CA LEU A 239 -10.65 14.09 8.03
C LEU A 239 -10.79 14.34 9.53
N PHE A 240 -11.99 14.18 10.10
CA PHE A 240 -12.25 14.30 11.54
C PHE A 240 -11.53 13.21 12.32
N LEU A 241 -11.46 12.01 11.79
CA LEU A 241 -10.70 10.92 12.40
C LEU A 241 -9.20 11.26 12.48
N GLY A 242 -8.61 11.76 11.38
CA GLY A 242 -7.21 12.18 11.35
C GLY A 242 -6.91 13.33 12.33
N LEU A 243 -7.80 14.32 12.38
CA LEU A 243 -7.69 15.44 13.30
C LEU A 243 -7.83 15.00 14.77
N GLY A 244 -8.73 14.03 15.04
CA GLY A 244 -8.89 13.40 16.34
C GLY A 244 -7.64 12.66 16.81
N LEU A 245 -6.97 11.93 15.89
CA LEU A 245 -5.70 11.27 16.20
C LEU A 245 -4.60 12.28 16.54
N LYS A 246 -4.48 13.38 15.77
CA LYS A 246 -3.56 14.47 16.09
C LYS A 246 -3.87 15.06 17.49
N GLY A 247 -5.15 15.26 17.77
CA GLY A 247 -5.59 15.75 19.08
C GLY A 247 -5.21 14.83 20.23
N TYR A 248 -5.40 13.52 20.04
CA TYR A 248 -4.99 12.52 21.03
C TYR A 248 -3.48 12.57 21.31
N MET A 249 -2.65 12.67 20.26
CA MET A 249 -1.19 12.75 20.41
C MET A 249 -0.77 14.02 21.18
N LEU A 250 -1.32 15.19 20.82
CA LEU A 250 -1.00 16.46 21.49
C LEU A 250 -1.41 16.47 22.97
N LEU A 251 -2.56 15.87 23.30
CA LEU A 251 -3.00 15.74 24.70
C LEU A 251 -2.11 14.77 25.49
N LYS A 252 -1.69 13.67 24.88
CA LYS A 252 -0.75 12.71 25.47
C LYS A 252 0.59 13.36 25.80
N ASP A 253 1.06 14.26 24.93
CA ASP A 253 2.32 15.00 25.12
C ASP A 253 2.17 16.23 26.03
N GLY A 254 0.96 16.49 26.57
CA GLY A 254 0.68 17.61 27.46
C GLY A 254 0.63 18.98 26.78
N LYS A 255 0.62 19.04 25.43
CA LYS A 255 0.62 20.28 24.63
C LYS A 255 -0.80 20.82 24.43
N VAL A 256 -1.43 21.30 25.51
CA VAL A 256 -2.84 21.74 25.50
C VAL A 256 -3.08 22.96 24.60
N VAL A 257 -2.13 23.90 24.52
CA VAL A 257 -2.27 25.09 23.68
C VAL A 257 -2.27 24.71 22.20
N ASP A 258 -1.36 23.83 21.80
CA ASP A 258 -1.27 23.33 20.42
C ASP A 258 -2.53 22.52 20.07
N PHE A 259 -3.06 21.74 21.03
CA PHE A 259 -4.33 21.03 20.85
C PHE A 259 -5.49 22.00 20.55
N ILE A 260 -5.59 23.12 21.26
CA ILE A 260 -6.67 24.11 21.01
C ILE A 260 -6.47 24.75 19.64
N CYS A 261 -5.24 25.20 19.32
CA CYS A 261 -4.97 25.90 18.08
C CYS A 261 -5.03 25.00 16.84
N ASP A 262 -4.48 23.80 16.92
CA ASP A 262 -4.30 22.92 15.76
C ASP A 262 -5.45 21.91 15.56
N VAL A 263 -6.26 21.69 16.61
CA VAL A 263 -7.34 20.70 16.51
C VAL A 263 -8.70 21.34 16.72
N VAL A 264 -8.92 22.03 17.86
CA VAL A 264 -10.24 22.57 18.18
C VAL A 264 -10.67 23.64 17.20
N LEU A 265 -9.78 24.59 16.86
CA LEU A 265 -10.10 25.64 15.89
C LEU A 265 -10.38 25.06 14.49
N TRP A 266 -9.68 24.01 14.08
CA TRP A 266 -9.95 23.31 12.82
C TRP A 266 -11.30 22.60 12.84
N TYR A 267 -11.67 21.94 13.95
CA TYR A 267 -13.02 21.37 14.09
C TYR A 267 -14.11 22.44 13.99
N LEU A 268 -13.93 23.58 14.66
CA LEU A 268 -14.88 24.69 14.60
C LEU A 268 -14.99 25.28 13.19
N LEU A 269 -13.87 25.44 12.49
CA LEU A 269 -13.84 25.93 11.11
C LEU A 269 -14.57 24.98 10.16
N LEU A 270 -14.29 23.68 10.23
CA LEU A 270 -14.92 22.66 9.39
C LEU A 270 -16.41 22.53 9.69
N LEU A 271 -16.79 22.54 10.96
CA LEU A 271 -18.21 22.56 11.37
C LEU A 271 -18.93 23.80 10.85
N GLY A 272 -18.30 24.98 10.97
CA GLY A 272 -18.85 26.23 10.42
C GLY A 272 -19.04 26.17 8.91
N LEU A 273 -18.06 25.59 8.19
CA LEU A 273 -18.16 25.40 6.72
C LEU A 273 -19.30 24.44 6.35
N ILE A 274 -19.44 23.32 7.06
CA ILE A 274 -20.53 22.36 6.86
C ILE A 274 -21.89 23.03 7.12
N LEU A 275 -22.02 23.76 8.22
CA LEU A 275 -23.25 24.48 8.56
C LEU A 275 -23.58 25.56 7.52
N MET A 276 -22.59 26.22 6.94
CA MET A 276 -22.79 27.20 5.87
C MET A 276 -23.24 26.53 4.58
N LEU A 277 -22.84 25.31 4.29
CA LEU A 277 -23.25 24.55 3.10
C LEU A 277 -24.65 23.94 3.24
N LEU A 278 -25.12 23.64 4.46
CA LEU A 278 -26.42 23.01 4.71
C LEU A 278 -27.65 23.78 4.12
N PRO A 279 -27.74 25.12 4.19
CA PRO A 279 -28.89 25.85 3.65
C PRO A 279 -28.83 26.09 2.13
N THR A 280 -27.82 25.58 1.42
CA THR A 280 -27.77 25.71 -0.03
C THR A 280 -28.74 24.75 -0.71
N GLU A 281 -29.19 25.08 -1.94
CA GLU A 281 -30.13 24.25 -2.72
C GLU A 281 -29.63 22.83 -2.94
N LEU A 282 -28.31 22.63 -2.90
CA LEU A 282 -27.65 21.30 -2.94
C LEU A 282 -28.14 20.40 -1.79
N PHE A 283 -28.17 20.91 -0.55
CA PHE A 283 -28.68 20.16 0.60
C PHE A 283 -30.21 20.13 0.68
N GLY A 284 -30.88 21.14 0.19
CA GLY A 284 -32.33 21.14 0.07
C GLY A 284 -32.86 20.02 -0.85
N SER A 285 -32.18 19.78 -1.96
CA SER A 285 -32.48 18.64 -2.85
C SER A 285 -32.12 17.28 -2.23
N ILE A 286 -31.14 17.21 -1.34
CA ILE A 286 -30.73 16.02 -0.61
C ILE A 286 -31.72 15.67 0.51
N ALA A 287 -32.18 16.66 1.25
CA ALA A 287 -33.19 16.46 2.30
C ALA A 287 -34.53 15.96 1.75
N GLN A 288 -34.83 16.25 0.47
CA GLN A 288 -35.99 15.69 -0.24
C GLN A 288 -35.72 14.30 -0.83
N MET A 289 -34.46 13.89 -0.99
CA MET A 289 -34.14 12.52 -1.34
C MET A 289 -34.29 11.65 -0.08
N ASN A 290 -35.24 10.73 -0.09
CA ASN A 290 -35.42 9.75 0.97
C ASN A 290 -34.07 9.02 1.21
N ILE A 291 -33.34 9.46 2.23
CA ILE A 291 -32.06 8.84 2.67
C ILE A 291 -32.35 7.49 3.36
N VAL A 292 -33.60 7.17 3.57
CA VAL A 292 -34.05 5.93 4.19
C VAL A 292 -33.92 4.80 3.14
N PHE A 293 -33.29 3.72 3.53
CA PHE A 293 -33.27 2.45 2.82
C PHE A 293 -34.65 2.07 2.31
N PRO A 294 -34.79 1.59 1.05
CA PRO A 294 -36.05 1.11 0.55
C PRO A 294 -36.57 -0.08 1.34
#